data_bbdd1cda46d5c26d5d61b578d89514f3
#
_entry.id   bbdd1cda46d5c26d5d61b578d89514f3
#
_cell.length_a   1.000
_cell.length_b   1.000
_cell.length_c   1.000
_cell.angle_alpha   90.00
_cell.angle_beta   90.00
_cell.angle_gamma   90.00
#
_symmetry.space_group_name_H-M   'P 1'
#
loop_
_entity.id
_entity.type
_entity.pdbx_description
1 polymer ?
#
loop_
_entity_poly.entity_id
_entity_poly.type
_entity_poly.pdbx_seq_one_letter_code
_entity_poly.pdbx_strand_id
1 'polypeptide(L)'
;MDFPTLTTPASHASTTLPDPSPYRPRKPGILALDLGTTTGWALRFGDGGTTSGTMTFKPGRFEGGGMRYLRFTDWLVEIAMHAHGLRRVVFEEVRRHAGTDAGHVYGGFLATLTSWCEEHEVPYEGVPVGTIKAFATGKGNANKAAMIEAIRARGYLPADDNEADAIALLLWATEPKGSRA
;
A
#
# COMPACT_ATOMS: atom_id res chain seq x y z
N MET A 1 0.21 6.88 85.11
CA MET A 1 -0.78 6.78 84.03
C MET A 1 -0.04 6.84 82.73
N ASP A 2 0.30 5.68 82.20
CA ASP A 2 1.07 5.57 80.95
C ASP A 2 0.09 5.46 79.77
N PHE A 3 0.28 6.33 78.78
CA PHE A 3 -0.45 6.28 77.53
C PHE A 3 0.34 5.42 76.50
N PRO A 4 -0.29 4.47 75.81
CA PRO A 4 0.40 3.65 74.82
C PRO A 4 0.68 4.43 73.54
N THR A 5 1.90 4.25 73.03
CA THR A 5 2.38 4.81 71.77
C THR A 5 1.67 4.13 70.60
N LEU A 6 1.02 4.93 69.74
CA LEU A 6 0.41 4.47 68.51
C LEU A 6 1.48 4.19 67.44
N THR A 7 1.59 2.91 67.07
CA THR A 7 2.45 2.46 65.97
C THR A 7 1.77 2.82 64.62
N THR A 8 2.44 3.55 63.78
CA THR A 8 2.03 3.92 62.42
C THR A 8 2.01 2.64 61.55
N PRO A 9 0.91 2.36 60.81
CA PRO A 9 0.93 1.22 59.91
C PRO A 9 1.70 1.51 58.62
N ALA A 10 2.31 0.46 58.09
CA ALA A 10 3.20 0.41 56.95
C ALA A 10 2.61 0.99 55.69
N SER A 11 3.53 1.59 54.91
CA SER A 11 3.38 2.06 53.53
C SER A 11 2.61 1.09 52.62
N HIS A 12 1.47 1.54 52.11
CA HIS A 12 0.77 0.83 51.05
C HIS A 12 1.58 0.83 49.78
N ALA A 13 2.10 -0.33 49.37
CA ALA A 13 2.64 -0.55 48.06
C ALA A 13 1.55 -0.22 47.01
N SER A 14 1.81 0.81 46.18
CA SER A 14 0.94 1.21 45.08
C SER A 14 1.03 0.11 44.02
N THR A 15 0.05 -0.80 44.02
CA THR A 15 -0.13 -1.78 42.92
C THR A 15 -0.70 -1.01 41.74
N THR A 16 0.18 -0.64 40.80
CA THR A 16 -0.23 -0.13 39.49
C THR A 16 -0.98 -1.26 38.78
N LEU A 17 -2.29 -1.08 38.65
CA LEU A 17 -3.12 -1.95 37.81
C LEU A 17 -2.58 -1.93 36.39
N PRO A 18 -2.46 -3.07 35.70
CA PRO A 18 -2.08 -3.07 34.30
C PRO A 18 -3.10 -2.26 33.48
N ASP A 19 -2.60 -1.42 32.58
CA ASP A 19 -3.40 -0.60 31.66
C ASP A 19 -4.42 -1.50 30.92
N PRO A 20 -5.75 -1.31 31.13
CA PRO A 20 -6.78 -2.16 30.53
C PRO A 20 -7.05 -1.83 29.05
N SER A 21 -6.26 -0.98 28.38
CA SER A 21 -6.52 -0.59 27.01
C SER A 21 -5.93 -1.58 26.00
N PRO A 22 -6.71 -2.53 25.45
CA PRO A 22 -6.28 -3.39 24.36
C PRO A 22 -6.28 -2.63 23.01
N TYR A 23 -6.68 -1.36 22.97
CA TYR A 23 -6.77 -0.56 21.76
C TYR A 23 -5.41 0.10 21.47
N ARG A 24 -4.52 -0.65 20.81
CA ARG A 24 -3.41 -0.01 20.07
C ARG A 24 -3.98 0.44 18.73
N PRO A 25 -4.01 1.76 18.43
CA PRO A 25 -4.43 2.22 17.11
C PRO A 25 -3.53 1.55 16.06
N ARG A 26 -4.13 0.80 15.14
CA ARG A 26 -3.37 0.15 14.07
C ARG A 26 -2.79 1.24 13.17
N LYS A 27 -1.51 1.13 12.86
CA LYS A 27 -0.85 2.08 11.96
C LYS A 27 -1.40 1.92 10.55
N PRO A 28 -1.67 3.03 9.83
CA PRO A 28 -2.16 2.96 8.46
C PRO A 28 -1.15 2.32 7.49
N GLY A 29 -1.68 1.73 6.41
CA GLY A 29 -0.92 0.96 5.43
C GLY A 29 -0.20 1.81 4.37
N ILE A 30 0.57 1.13 3.50
CA ILE A 30 1.10 1.68 2.24
C ILE A 30 0.52 0.85 1.10
N LEU A 31 -0.07 1.51 0.09
CA LEU A 31 -0.60 0.89 -1.12
C LEU A 31 0.31 1.19 -2.30
N ALA A 32 0.65 0.16 -3.07
CA ALA A 32 1.37 0.27 -4.34
C ALA A 32 0.49 -0.20 -5.49
N LEU A 33 0.50 0.53 -6.62
CA LEU A 33 -0.41 0.33 -7.75
C LEU A 33 0.34 0.35 -9.10
N ASP A 34 0.11 -0.68 -9.90
CA ASP A 34 0.34 -0.66 -11.36
C ASP A 34 -1.00 -0.38 -12.05
N LEU A 35 -1.21 0.90 -12.44
CA LEU A 35 -2.51 1.42 -12.87
C LEU A 35 -2.92 0.97 -14.27
N GLY A 36 -4.10 0.37 -14.39
CA GLY A 36 -4.67 -0.05 -15.65
C GLY A 36 -6.08 -0.62 -15.51
N THR A 37 -6.69 -1.05 -16.63
CA THR A 37 -7.97 -1.76 -16.60
C THR A 37 -7.89 -3.05 -15.77
N THR A 38 -6.75 -3.72 -15.79
CA THR A 38 -6.33 -4.70 -14.79
C THR A 38 -5.20 -4.06 -14.02
N THR A 39 -5.50 -3.68 -12.79
CA THR A 39 -4.55 -3.01 -11.88
C THR A 39 -3.87 -4.06 -11.01
N GLY A 40 -2.54 -4.11 -11.05
CA GLY A 40 -1.75 -4.80 -10.04
C GLY A 40 -1.72 -3.97 -8.76
N TRP A 41 -1.82 -4.61 -7.61
CA TRP A 41 -1.77 -3.92 -6.33
C TRP A 41 -1.00 -4.71 -5.27
N ALA A 42 -0.35 -3.99 -4.37
CA ALA A 42 0.29 -4.57 -3.19
C ALA A 42 0.09 -3.64 -2.00
N LEU A 43 -0.33 -4.19 -0.87
CA LEU A 43 -0.62 -3.47 0.36
C LEU A 43 0.29 -3.98 1.49
N ARG A 44 0.98 -3.07 2.16
CA ARG A 44 1.67 -3.34 3.41
C ARG A 44 0.88 -2.74 4.56
N PHE A 45 0.41 -3.58 5.47
CA PHE A 45 -0.25 -3.15 6.69
C PHE A 45 0.71 -2.47 7.66
N GLY A 46 0.17 -1.69 8.57
CA GLY A 46 0.97 -0.99 9.57
C GLY A 46 1.67 -1.88 10.59
N ASP A 47 1.27 -3.14 10.72
CA ASP A 47 1.92 -4.20 11.52
C ASP A 47 3.04 -4.93 10.77
N GLY A 48 3.22 -4.62 9.46
CA GLY A 48 4.25 -5.18 8.60
C GLY A 48 3.80 -6.34 7.71
N GLY A 49 2.57 -6.87 7.88
CA GLY A 49 1.98 -7.86 6.99
C GLY A 49 1.83 -7.29 5.57
N THR A 50 1.92 -8.16 4.55
CA THR A 50 1.78 -7.76 3.13
C THR A 50 0.77 -8.67 2.45
N THR A 51 -0.07 -8.08 1.60
CA THR A 51 -0.97 -8.78 0.68
C THR A 51 -0.90 -8.11 -0.69
N SER A 52 -1.17 -8.86 -1.76
CA SER A 52 -1.10 -8.38 -3.13
C SER A 52 -2.09 -9.12 -4.02
N GLY A 53 -2.27 -8.65 -5.23
CA GLY A 53 -3.11 -9.27 -6.23
C GLY A 53 -3.32 -8.39 -7.44
N THR A 54 -4.31 -8.76 -8.27
CA THR A 54 -4.81 -7.96 -9.37
C THR A 54 -6.31 -7.72 -9.21
N MET A 55 -6.77 -6.54 -9.69
CA MET A 55 -8.17 -6.18 -9.74
C MET A 55 -8.54 -5.68 -11.13
N THR A 56 -9.64 -6.18 -11.69
CA THR A 56 -10.11 -5.78 -13.01
C THR A 56 -11.30 -4.83 -12.91
N PHE A 57 -11.16 -3.66 -13.54
CA PHE A 57 -12.17 -2.60 -13.60
C PHE A 57 -12.81 -2.47 -14.98
N LYS A 58 -12.79 -3.55 -15.76
CA LYS A 58 -13.37 -3.55 -17.11
C LYS A 58 -14.89 -3.30 -17.06
N PRO A 59 -15.41 -2.27 -17.78
CA PRO A 59 -16.85 -2.08 -17.90
C PRO A 59 -17.54 -3.28 -18.56
N GLY A 60 -18.77 -3.55 -18.15
CA GLY A 60 -19.61 -4.54 -18.78
C GLY A 60 -20.03 -4.12 -20.19
N ARG A 61 -20.60 -5.06 -20.97
CA ARG A 61 -20.98 -4.86 -22.39
C ARG A 61 -21.89 -3.66 -22.63
N PHE A 62 -22.76 -3.33 -21.68
CA PHE A 62 -23.76 -2.27 -21.79
C PHE A 62 -23.48 -1.07 -20.87
N GLU A 63 -22.26 -0.98 -20.34
CA GLU A 63 -21.85 0.08 -19.44
C GLU A 63 -20.99 1.12 -20.14
N GLY A 64 -21.09 2.37 -19.69
CA GLY A 64 -20.19 3.43 -20.13
C GLY A 64 -18.76 3.26 -19.60
N GLY A 65 -17.80 3.79 -20.34
CA GLY A 65 -16.36 3.71 -19.98
C GLY A 65 -16.02 4.30 -18.60
N GLY A 66 -16.85 5.21 -18.07
CA GLY A 66 -16.68 5.80 -16.73
C GLY A 66 -16.88 4.82 -15.58
N MET A 67 -17.62 3.71 -15.79
CA MET A 67 -17.85 2.71 -14.74
C MET A 67 -16.55 2.11 -14.18
N ARG A 68 -15.48 2.05 -14.97
CA ARG A 68 -14.17 1.59 -14.49
C ARG A 68 -13.61 2.48 -13.37
N TYR A 69 -13.80 3.78 -13.48
CA TYR A 69 -13.30 4.74 -12.51
C TYR A 69 -14.14 4.77 -11.23
N LEU A 70 -15.47 4.63 -11.36
CA LEU A 70 -16.34 4.48 -10.19
C LEU A 70 -15.99 3.22 -9.38
N ARG A 71 -15.87 2.07 -10.06
CA ARG A 71 -15.44 0.81 -9.39
C ARG A 71 -14.06 0.91 -8.77
N PHE A 72 -13.14 1.64 -9.41
CA PHE A 72 -11.82 1.88 -8.86
C PHE A 72 -11.89 2.75 -7.60
N THR A 73 -12.71 3.79 -7.57
CA THR A 73 -12.95 4.62 -6.38
C THR A 73 -13.54 3.79 -5.24
N ASP A 74 -14.58 3.01 -5.51
CA ASP A 74 -15.21 2.13 -4.50
C ASP A 74 -14.17 1.16 -3.92
N TRP A 75 -13.37 0.54 -4.78
CA TRP A 75 -12.30 -0.37 -4.36
C TRP A 75 -11.19 0.33 -3.54
N LEU A 76 -10.82 1.57 -3.87
CA LEU A 76 -9.87 2.35 -3.05
C LEU A 76 -10.38 2.57 -1.63
N VAL A 77 -11.69 2.85 -1.49
CA VAL A 77 -12.34 2.98 -0.18
C VAL A 77 -12.25 1.66 0.59
N GLU A 78 -12.59 0.53 -0.04
CA GLU A 78 -12.51 -0.80 0.58
C GLU A 78 -11.09 -1.14 1.05
N ILE A 79 -10.08 -0.91 0.21
CA ILE A 79 -8.67 -1.13 0.56
C ILE A 79 -8.22 -0.23 1.71
N ALA A 80 -8.60 1.04 1.70
CA ALA A 80 -8.27 1.97 2.77
C ALA A 80 -8.90 1.54 4.11
N MET A 81 -10.16 1.09 4.09
CA MET A 81 -10.81 0.54 5.28
C MET A 81 -10.09 -0.72 5.80
N HIS A 82 -9.73 -1.64 4.91
CA HIS A 82 -8.99 -2.87 5.23
C HIS A 82 -7.62 -2.58 5.86
N ALA A 83 -6.95 -1.53 5.36
CA ALA A 83 -5.65 -1.08 5.83
C ALA A 83 -5.69 -0.22 7.11
N HIS A 84 -6.87 0.02 7.68
CA HIS A 84 -7.09 1.00 8.77
C HIS A 84 -6.58 2.40 8.44
N GLY A 85 -6.80 2.83 7.21
CA GLY A 85 -6.29 4.04 6.59
C GLY A 85 -5.01 3.79 5.78
N LEU A 86 -4.72 4.70 4.86
CA LEU A 86 -3.49 4.70 4.07
C LEU A 86 -2.62 5.89 4.46
N ARG A 87 -1.37 5.64 4.82
CA ARG A 87 -0.38 6.70 5.10
C ARG A 87 0.35 7.18 3.85
N ARG A 88 0.29 6.41 2.75
CA ARG A 88 0.92 6.73 1.46
C ARG A 88 0.40 5.79 0.39
N VAL A 89 0.22 6.33 -0.81
CA VAL A 89 0.04 5.57 -2.04
C VAL A 89 1.25 5.79 -2.94
N VAL A 90 1.77 4.73 -3.57
CA VAL A 90 2.77 4.82 -4.64
C VAL A 90 2.20 4.17 -5.88
N PHE A 91 2.49 4.73 -7.05
CA PHE A 91 2.01 4.16 -8.31
C PHE A 91 3.11 4.19 -9.38
N GLU A 92 3.01 3.26 -10.34
CA GLU A 92 3.92 3.24 -11.48
C GLU A 92 3.63 4.43 -12.40
N GLU A 93 4.64 5.31 -12.60
CA GLU A 93 4.54 6.46 -13.50
C GLU A 93 4.90 6.04 -14.92
N VAL A 94 3.87 5.89 -15.78
CA VAL A 94 4.04 5.56 -17.19
C VAL A 94 4.03 6.84 -18.03
N ARG A 95 5.18 7.22 -18.57
CA ARG A 95 5.34 8.45 -19.38
C ARG A 95 5.06 8.26 -20.86
N ARG A 96 5.08 7.02 -21.36
CA ARG A 96 4.83 6.68 -22.76
C ARG A 96 3.96 5.45 -22.86
N HIS A 97 2.86 5.55 -23.58
CA HIS A 97 1.93 4.46 -23.84
C HIS A 97 2.08 3.96 -25.27
N ALA A 98 1.82 2.67 -25.49
CA ALA A 98 1.88 2.04 -26.82
C ALA A 98 0.79 2.53 -27.77
N GLY A 99 -0.28 3.20 -27.27
CA GLY A 99 -1.38 3.73 -28.05
C GLY A 99 -2.16 4.81 -27.28
N THR A 100 -2.90 5.62 -28.03
CA THR A 100 -3.69 6.74 -27.49
C THR A 100 -4.73 6.28 -26.49
N ASP A 101 -5.46 5.19 -26.79
CA ASP A 101 -6.51 4.66 -25.91
C ASP A 101 -5.95 4.18 -24.57
N ALA A 102 -4.77 3.51 -24.59
CA ALA A 102 -4.09 3.10 -23.37
C ALA A 102 -3.68 4.31 -22.53
N GLY A 103 -3.21 5.38 -23.17
CA GLY A 103 -2.88 6.64 -22.51
C GLY A 103 -4.10 7.31 -21.87
N HIS A 104 -5.23 7.36 -22.57
CA HIS A 104 -6.48 7.92 -22.02
C HIS A 104 -7.00 7.12 -20.83
N VAL A 105 -6.95 5.79 -20.89
CA VAL A 105 -7.40 4.92 -19.80
C VAL A 105 -6.49 5.09 -18.58
N TYR A 106 -5.18 5.06 -18.77
CA TYR A 106 -4.20 5.30 -17.68
C TYR A 106 -4.39 6.70 -17.07
N GLY A 107 -4.52 7.74 -17.90
CA GLY A 107 -4.75 9.11 -17.44
C GLY A 107 -6.03 9.24 -16.60
N GLY A 108 -7.10 8.53 -16.98
CA GLY A 108 -8.32 8.46 -16.21
C GLY A 108 -8.14 7.81 -14.84
N PHE A 109 -7.44 6.67 -14.77
CA PHE A 109 -7.10 6.03 -13.48
C PHE A 109 -6.21 6.93 -12.62
N LEU A 110 -5.20 7.56 -13.22
CA LEU A 110 -4.30 8.47 -12.51
C LEU A 110 -5.04 9.68 -11.94
N ALA A 111 -5.91 10.33 -12.73
CA ALA A 111 -6.72 11.45 -12.28
C ALA A 111 -7.66 11.04 -11.14
N THR A 112 -8.32 9.88 -11.26
CA THR A 112 -9.20 9.33 -10.22
C THR A 112 -8.42 9.05 -8.93
N LEU A 113 -7.25 8.41 -9.03
CA LEU A 113 -6.40 8.11 -7.87
C LEU A 113 -5.95 9.37 -7.15
N THR A 114 -5.39 10.33 -7.90
CA THR A 114 -4.84 11.56 -7.31
C THR A 114 -5.94 12.41 -6.68
N SER A 115 -7.11 12.54 -7.32
CA SER A 115 -8.27 13.23 -6.73
C SER A 115 -8.74 12.56 -5.45
N TRP A 116 -8.83 11.21 -5.44
CA TRP A 116 -9.18 10.46 -4.24
C TRP A 116 -8.16 10.66 -3.12
N CYS A 117 -6.87 10.65 -3.44
CA CYS A 117 -5.81 10.89 -2.46
C CYS A 117 -5.87 12.30 -1.85
N GLU A 118 -6.13 13.33 -2.67
CA GLU A 118 -6.32 14.72 -2.18
C GLU A 118 -7.54 14.83 -1.26
N GLU A 119 -8.68 14.23 -1.64
CA GLU A 119 -9.91 14.23 -0.84
C GLU A 119 -9.73 13.56 0.54
N HIS A 120 -8.88 12.52 0.61
CA HIS A 120 -8.63 11.76 1.83
C HIS A 120 -7.33 12.13 2.56
N GLU A 121 -6.66 13.20 2.13
CA GLU A 121 -5.39 13.68 2.69
C GLU A 121 -4.30 12.60 2.72
N VAL A 122 -4.28 11.71 1.71
CA VAL A 122 -3.30 10.63 1.59
C VAL A 122 -2.14 11.06 0.68
N PRO A 123 -0.90 11.14 1.17
CA PRO A 123 0.27 11.43 0.33
C PRO A 123 0.45 10.38 -0.76
N TYR A 124 0.76 10.80 -1.99
CA TYR A 124 0.99 9.91 -3.11
C TYR A 124 2.26 10.27 -3.91
N GLU A 125 2.83 9.28 -4.59
CA GLU A 125 4.05 9.46 -5.38
C GLU A 125 4.05 8.54 -6.60
N GLY A 126 4.32 9.11 -7.79
CA GLY A 126 4.59 8.37 -9.01
C GLY A 126 6.07 7.95 -9.07
N VAL A 127 6.32 6.68 -9.39
CA VAL A 127 7.67 6.11 -9.51
C VAL A 127 7.90 5.65 -10.95
N PRO A 128 8.94 6.15 -11.65
CA PRO A 128 9.19 5.76 -13.02
C PRO A 128 9.41 4.24 -13.18
N VAL A 129 8.83 3.64 -14.22
CA VAL A 129 8.95 2.20 -14.58
C VAL A 129 10.38 1.71 -14.50
N GLY A 130 11.33 2.46 -15.10
CA GLY A 130 12.74 2.09 -15.12
C GLY A 130 13.38 2.03 -13.73
N THR A 131 12.91 2.86 -12.80
CA THR A 131 13.38 2.85 -11.40
C THR A 131 12.92 1.59 -10.69
N ILE A 132 11.65 1.19 -10.86
CA ILE A 132 11.08 -0.02 -10.27
C ILE A 132 11.82 -1.25 -10.80
N LYS A 133 12.00 -1.33 -12.12
CA LYS A 133 12.70 -2.44 -12.78
C LYS A 133 14.16 -2.55 -12.36
N ALA A 134 14.89 -1.42 -12.31
CA ALA A 134 16.27 -1.40 -11.84
C ALA A 134 16.38 -1.86 -10.39
N PHE A 135 15.48 -1.43 -9.53
CA PHE A 135 15.42 -1.86 -8.14
C PHE A 135 15.15 -3.38 -8.00
N ALA A 136 14.20 -3.92 -8.77
CA ALA A 136 13.83 -5.32 -8.67
C ALA A 136 14.88 -6.27 -9.24
N THR A 137 15.47 -5.93 -10.42
CA THR A 137 16.26 -6.83 -11.25
C THR A 137 17.71 -6.37 -11.48
N GLY A 138 18.08 -5.16 -11.04
CA GLY A 138 19.36 -4.50 -11.41
C GLY A 138 19.37 -3.88 -12.81
N LYS A 139 18.26 -3.98 -13.60
CA LYS A 139 18.20 -3.48 -14.99
C LYS A 139 16.89 -2.72 -15.23
N GLY A 140 16.97 -1.43 -15.59
CA GLY A 140 15.79 -0.56 -15.81
C GLY A 140 14.93 -0.94 -17.04
N ASN A 141 15.41 -1.81 -17.91
CA ASN A 141 14.69 -2.32 -19.09
C ASN A 141 14.33 -3.82 -18.98
N ALA A 142 14.27 -4.37 -17.78
CA ALA A 142 13.91 -5.76 -17.56
C ALA A 142 12.55 -6.10 -18.19
N ASN A 143 12.44 -7.33 -18.74
CA ASN A 143 11.18 -7.84 -19.27
C ASN A 143 10.30 -8.43 -18.15
N LYS A 144 9.04 -8.76 -18.49
CA LYS A 144 8.05 -9.31 -17.56
C LYS A 144 8.53 -10.58 -16.84
N ALA A 145 9.14 -11.51 -17.57
CA ALA A 145 9.63 -12.75 -16.96
C ALA A 145 10.73 -12.49 -15.91
N ALA A 146 11.67 -11.57 -16.20
CA ALA A 146 12.71 -11.18 -15.25
C ALA A 146 12.14 -10.49 -14.01
N MET A 147 11.05 -9.69 -14.14
CA MET A 147 10.36 -9.09 -12.99
C MET A 147 9.74 -10.16 -12.11
N ILE A 148 8.97 -11.09 -12.66
CA ILE A 148 8.36 -12.20 -11.91
C ILE A 148 9.42 -13.02 -11.17
N GLU A 149 10.51 -13.41 -11.85
CA GLU A 149 11.62 -14.15 -11.23
C GLU A 149 12.30 -13.38 -10.10
N ALA A 150 12.53 -12.08 -10.27
CA ALA A 150 13.15 -11.25 -9.25
C ALA A 150 12.27 -11.13 -8.00
N ILE A 151 10.95 -11.08 -8.17
CA ILE A 151 9.99 -11.01 -7.05
C ILE A 151 9.86 -12.39 -6.39
N ARG A 152 9.89 -13.49 -7.15
CA ARG A 152 9.94 -14.86 -6.60
C ARG A 152 11.21 -15.11 -5.78
N ALA A 153 12.35 -14.65 -6.25
CA ALA A 153 13.61 -14.74 -5.51
C ALA A 153 13.59 -14.01 -4.16
N ARG A 154 12.68 -13.02 -4.00
CA ARG A 154 12.45 -12.29 -2.74
C ARG A 154 11.39 -12.95 -1.84
N GLY A 155 10.88 -14.14 -2.21
CA GLY A 155 9.95 -14.93 -1.41
C GLY A 155 8.47 -14.63 -1.65
N TYR A 156 8.11 -13.87 -2.70
CA TYR A 156 6.73 -13.62 -3.09
C TYR A 156 6.30 -14.56 -4.23
N LEU A 157 4.99 -14.76 -4.39
CA LEU A 157 4.43 -15.66 -5.42
C LEU A 157 3.40 -14.89 -6.27
N PRO A 158 3.84 -13.92 -7.11
CA PRO A 158 2.91 -13.19 -7.95
C PRO A 158 2.24 -14.11 -8.97
N ALA A 159 0.93 -13.92 -9.16
CA ALA A 159 0.14 -14.69 -10.13
C ALA A 159 0.41 -14.24 -11.57
N ASP A 160 0.71 -12.94 -11.77
CA ASP A 160 0.99 -12.33 -13.07
C ASP A 160 2.03 -11.20 -12.97
N ASP A 161 2.30 -10.55 -14.11
CA ASP A 161 3.24 -9.44 -14.22
C ASP A 161 2.75 -8.16 -13.52
N ASN A 162 1.44 -7.86 -13.57
CA ASN A 162 0.90 -6.65 -12.91
C ASN A 162 1.06 -6.76 -11.39
N GLU A 163 0.79 -7.94 -10.81
CA GLU A 163 1.02 -8.17 -9.39
C GLU A 163 2.52 -8.10 -9.04
N ALA A 164 3.39 -8.65 -9.89
CA ALA A 164 4.84 -8.59 -9.68
C ALA A 164 5.36 -7.14 -9.69
N ASP A 165 4.89 -6.30 -10.61
CA ASP A 165 5.27 -4.89 -10.72
C ASP A 165 4.78 -4.10 -9.49
N ALA A 166 3.56 -4.35 -9.01
CA ALA A 166 3.02 -3.74 -7.79
C ALA A 166 3.79 -4.17 -6.52
N ILE A 167 4.17 -5.46 -6.39
CA ILE A 167 5.01 -5.93 -5.28
C ILE A 167 6.39 -5.27 -5.34
N ALA A 168 7.02 -5.20 -6.52
CA ALA A 168 8.31 -4.53 -6.70
C ALA A 168 8.26 -3.06 -6.25
N LEU A 169 7.20 -2.36 -6.64
CA LEU A 169 6.95 -0.97 -6.25
C LEU A 169 6.76 -0.82 -4.74
N LEU A 170 6.01 -1.73 -4.10
CA LEU A 170 5.80 -1.73 -2.65
C LEU A 170 7.13 -1.93 -1.91
N LEU A 171 7.95 -2.88 -2.35
CA LEU A 171 9.26 -3.14 -1.78
C LEU A 171 10.17 -1.90 -1.93
N TRP A 172 10.19 -1.31 -3.13
CA TRP A 172 10.91 -0.05 -3.36
C TRP A 172 10.46 1.06 -2.41
N ALA A 173 9.16 1.21 -2.17
CA ALA A 173 8.61 2.25 -1.31
C ALA A 173 8.91 2.03 0.18
N THR A 174 9.14 0.78 0.59
CA THR A 174 9.30 0.38 2.01
C THR A 174 10.74 0.11 2.42
N GLU A 175 11.65 -0.10 1.47
CA GLU A 175 13.07 -0.26 1.79
C GLU A 175 13.72 1.07 2.21
N PRO A 176 14.64 1.04 3.18
CA PRO A 176 15.39 2.23 3.59
C PRO A 176 16.12 2.87 2.40
N LYS A 177 16.11 4.21 2.31
CA LYS A 177 16.74 4.94 1.19
C LYS A 177 18.24 4.65 1.00
N GLY A 178 18.92 4.16 2.04
CA GLY A 178 20.35 3.78 1.99
C GLY A 178 20.63 2.40 1.41
N SER A 179 19.62 1.53 1.21
CA SER A 179 19.78 0.20 0.58
C SER A 179 19.29 0.17 -0.88
N ARG A 180 18.90 1.31 -1.43
CA ARG A 180 18.52 1.46 -2.84
C ARG A 180 19.78 1.75 -3.65
N ALA A 181 20.54 0.72 -3.97
CA ALA A 181 21.72 0.81 -4.82
C ALA A 181 21.34 0.79 -6.30
#